data_04003a6f5222df1a91f95eecdec1a7ff
#
_entry.id   04003a6f5222df1a91f95eecdec1a7ff
#
_cell.length_a   1.000
_cell.length_b   1.000
_cell.length_c   1.000
_cell.angle_alpha   90.00
_cell.angle_beta   90.00
_cell.angle_gamma   90.00
#
_symmetry.space_group_name_H-M   'P 1'
#
loop_
_entity.id
_entity.type
_entity.pdbx_description
1 polymer ?
#
loop_
_entity_poly.entity_id
_entity_poly.type
_entity_poly.pdbx_seq_one_letter_code
_entity_poly.pdbx_strand_id
1 'polypeptide(L)'
;VVHYTLELQDTTIASRYDSCITGVPLFDLHSFKDEIYEKIQDIEGKLIVKSYPTKSASPNTLKAHLERLRQRDTKVDMIIVDYADLLKPNTAHKE
;
A
#
# COMPACT_ATOMS: atom_id res chain seq x y z
N VAL A 1 -6.36 4.08 -4.92
CA VAL A 1 -4.89 4.06 -4.87
C VAL A 1 -4.42 2.74 -4.31
N VAL A 2 -3.48 2.11 -4.99
CA VAL A 2 -2.80 0.90 -4.50
C VAL A 2 -1.34 1.25 -4.21
N HIS A 3 -0.93 1.03 -2.98
CA HIS A 3 0.45 1.27 -2.54
C HIS A 3 1.13 -0.08 -2.27
N TYR A 4 2.09 -0.43 -3.11
CA TYR A 4 2.92 -1.62 -2.90
C TYR A 4 4.16 -1.23 -2.11
N THR A 5 4.30 -1.78 -0.90
CA THR A 5 5.49 -1.57 -0.08
C THR A 5 6.36 -2.83 -0.13
N LEU A 6 7.64 -2.66 -0.46
CA LEU A 6 8.59 -3.74 -0.70
C LEU A 6 9.67 -3.84 0.37
N GLU A 7 9.60 -2.99 1.37
CA GLU A 7 10.55 -2.96 2.48
C GLU A 7 9.82 -2.96 3.83
N LEU A 8 8.86 -2.06 3.99
CA LEU A 8 8.13 -1.91 5.24
C LEU A 8 6.85 -2.74 5.24
N GLN A 9 6.39 -3.11 6.43
CA GLN A 9 5.12 -3.82 6.58
C GLN A 9 3.95 -2.91 6.20
N ASP A 10 2.87 -3.52 5.73
CA ASP A 10 1.64 -2.82 5.34
C ASP A 10 1.05 -2.00 6.50
N THR A 11 1.08 -2.54 7.72
CA THR A 11 0.60 -1.83 8.92
C THR A 11 1.40 -0.57 9.20
N THR A 12 2.71 -0.59 8.96
CA THR A 12 3.58 0.59 9.14
C THR A 12 3.21 1.68 8.14
N ILE A 13 3.01 1.31 6.88
CA ILE A 13 2.61 2.26 5.84
C ILE A 13 1.21 2.80 6.11
N ALA A 14 0.26 1.94 6.49
CA ALA A 14 -1.10 2.36 6.83
C ALA A 14 -1.11 3.38 7.97
N SER A 15 -0.29 3.18 8.99
CA SER A 15 -0.17 4.13 10.10
C SER A 15 0.34 5.49 9.63
N ARG A 16 1.28 5.51 8.70
CA ARG A 16 1.78 6.76 8.13
C ARG A 16 0.71 7.50 7.33
N TYR A 17 -0.10 6.77 6.58
CA TYR A 17 -1.25 7.37 5.89
C TYR A 17 -2.24 7.96 6.89
N ASP A 18 -2.57 7.22 7.95
CA ASP A 18 -3.50 7.69 8.99
C ASP A 18 -2.99 8.99 9.63
N SER A 19 -1.71 9.04 9.96
CA SER A 19 -1.09 10.23 10.52
C SER A 19 -1.13 11.42 9.55
N CYS A 20 -0.80 11.17 8.29
CA CYS A 20 -0.77 12.20 7.25
C CYS A 20 -2.15 12.79 6.99
N ILE A 21 -3.15 11.94 6.87
CA ILE A 21 -4.52 12.35 6.53
C ILE A 21 -5.20 13.06 7.69
N THR A 22 -5.00 12.58 8.91
CA THR A 22 -5.71 13.10 10.10
C THR A 22 -4.95 14.20 10.82
N GLY A 23 -3.65 14.34 10.59
CA GLY A 23 -2.80 15.28 11.34
C GLY A 23 -2.42 14.79 12.74
N VAL A 24 -2.81 13.56 13.12
CA VAL A 24 -2.46 12.99 14.42
C VAL A 24 -1.05 12.42 14.35
N PRO A 25 -0.13 12.78 15.29
CA PRO A 25 1.22 12.22 15.28
C PRO A 25 1.24 10.70 15.36
N LEU A 26 2.22 10.06 14.73
CA LEU A 26 2.33 8.60 14.69
C LEU A 26 2.26 7.95 16.08
N PHE A 27 2.94 8.55 17.07
CA PHE A 27 2.96 7.99 18.42
C PHE A 27 1.65 8.15 19.18
N ASP A 28 0.73 8.99 18.69
CA ASP A 28 -0.57 9.22 19.30
C ASP A 28 -1.71 8.47 18.61
N LEU A 29 -1.46 7.79 17.48
CA LEU A 29 -2.52 7.14 16.71
C LEU A 29 -3.36 6.16 17.54
N HIS A 30 -2.70 5.41 18.42
CA HIS A 30 -3.38 4.44 19.25
C HIS A 30 -4.40 5.08 20.22
N SER A 31 -4.08 6.28 20.72
CA SER A 31 -4.93 7.02 21.66
C SER A 31 -6.14 7.68 21.00
N PHE A 32 -6.10 7.88 19.68
CA PHE A 32 -7.13 8.60 18.92
C PHE A 32 -7.81 7.74 17.86
N LYS A 33 -7.91 6.42 18.10
CA LYS A 33 -8.48 5.48 17.12
C LYS A 33 -9.85 5.86 16.60
N ASP A 34 -10.76 6.26 17.50
CA ASP A 34 -12.12 6.58 17.12
C ASP A 34 -12.21 7.83 16.24
N GLU A 35 -11.46 8.87 16.59
CA GLU A 35 -11.40 10.10 15.81
C GLU A 35 -10.76 9.87 14.44
N ILE A 36 -9.73 9.03 14.38
CA ILE A 36 -9.07 8.66 13.13
C ILE A 36 -10.04 7.90 12.24
N TYR A 37 -10.75 6.92 12.79
CA TYR A 37 -11.73 6.14 12.05
C TYR A 37 -12.81 7.04 11.45
N GLU A 38 -13.37 7.98 12.22
CA GLU A 38 -14.38 8.91 11.74
C GLU A 38 -13.86 9.79 10.59
N LYS A 39 -12.65 10.33 10.73
CA LYS A 39 -12.05 11.18 9.69
C LYS A 39 -11.81 10.42 8.39
N ILE A 40 -11.36 9.17 8.49
CA ILE A 40 -11.08 8.34 7.32
C ILE A 40 -12.37 7.95 6.60
N GLN A 41 -13.47 7.73 7.33
CA GLN A 41 -14.77 7.43 6.75
C GLN A 41 -15.29 8.53 5.82
N ASP A 42 -14.90 9.77 6.06
CA ASP A 42 -15.33 10.92 5.24
C ASP A 42 -14.55 11.05 3.94
N ILE A 43 -13.52 10.27 3.73
CA ILE A 43 -12.70 10.31 2.51
C ILE A 43 -13.36 9.46 1.42
N GLU A 44 -13.58 10.08 0.26
CA GLU A 44 -14.22 9.39 -0.87
C GLU A 44 -13.32 8.36 -1.55
N GLY A 45 -12.04 8.47 -1.47
CA GLY A 45 -11.10 7.57 -2.13
C GLY A 45 -10.96 6.24 -1.39
N LYS A 46 -10.34 5.29 -2.07
CA LYS A 46 -9.99 3.99 -1.50
C LYS A 46 -8.48 3.80 -1.56
N LEU A 47 -7.90 3.35 -0.45
CA LEU A 47 -6.48 3.03 -0.36
C LEU A 47 -6.31 1.56 -0.04
N ILE A 48 -5.49 0.88 -0.83
CA ILE A 48 -5.09 -0.50 -0.58
C ILE A 48 -3.57 -0.51 -0.41
N VAL A 49 -3.10 -1.00 0.73
CA VAL A 49 -1.68 -1.17 1.01
C VAL A 49 -1.37 -2.65 0.99
N LYS A 50 -0.45 -3.05 0.12
CA LYS A 50 -0.04 -4.44 -0.02
C LYS A 50 1.48 -4.53 0.16
N SER A 51 1.92 -5.38 1.10
CA SER A 51 3.34 -5.61 1.33
C SER A 51 3.81 -6.91 0.66
N TYR A 52 5.03 -6.86 0.14
CA TYR A 52 5.76 -8.04 -0.31
C TYR A 52 7.16 -7.96 0.27
N PRO A 53 7.74 -9.10 0.72
CA PRO A 53 9.13 -9.10 1.16
C PRO A 53 10.06 -8.64 0.05
N THR A 54 11.18 -8.01 0.41
CA THR A 54 12.19 -7.53 -0.54
C THR A 54 12.59 -8.66 -1.52
N LYS A 55 12.61 -8.35 -2.82
CA LYS A 55 12.99 -9.27 -3.89
C LYS A 55 12.11 -10.51 -4.01
N SER A 56 10.92 -10.52 -3.41
CA SER A 56 9.97 -11.65 -3.54
C SER A 56 8.96 -11.45 -4.66
N ALA A 57 8.67 -10.21 -5.04
CA ALA A 57 7.68 -9.87 -6.07
C ALA A 57 8.36 -9.32 -7.32
N SER A 58 7.84 -9.70 -8.47
CA SER A 58 8.23 -9.14 -9.77
C SER A 58 7.14 -8.20 -10.28
N PRO A 59 7.39 -7.41 -11.34
CA PRO A 59 6.33 -6.64 -11.98
C PRO A 59 5.11 -7.49 -12.35
N ASN A 60 5.32 -8.73 -12.80
CA ASN A 60 4.21 -9.64 -13.11
C ASN A 60 3.41 -10.01 -11.88
N THR A 61 4.04 -10.12 -10.70
CA THR A 61 3.34 -10.35 -9.44
C THR A 61 2.37 -9.21 -9.15
N LEU A 62 2.80 -7.96 -9.34
CA LEU A 62 1.96 -6.79 -9.15
C LEU A 62 0.82 -6.74 -10.17
N LYS A 63 1.10 -7.07 -11.43
CA LYS A 63 0.07 -7.14 -12.48
C LYS A 63 -1.00 -8.17 -12.14
N ALA A 64 -0.61 -9.32 -11.62
CA ALA A 64 -1.56 -10.36 -11.20
C ALA A 64 -2.47 -9.88 -10.06
N HIS A 65 -1.92 -9.15 -9.09
CA HIS A 65 -2.70 -8.56 -8.00
C HIS A 65 -3.68 -7.52 -8.53
N LEU A 66 -3.23 -6.64 -9.41
CA LEU A 66 -4.08 -5.61 -10.03
C LEU A 66 -5.21 -6.23 -10.83
N GLU A 67 -4.95 -7.33 -11.55
CA GLU A 67 -5.98 -8.03 -12.31
C GLU A 67 -7.04 -8.64 -11.38
N ARG A 68 -6.64 -9.20 -10.24
CA ARG A 68 -7.60 -9.69 -9.24
C ARG A 68 -8.47 -8.57 -8.69
N LEU A 69 -7.90 -7.38 -8.46
CA LEU A 69 -8.67 -6.22 -8.02
C LEU A 69 -9.68 -5.80 -9.09
N ARG A 70 -9.28 -5.80 -10.35
CA ARG A 70 -10.18 -5.48 -11.48
C ARG A 70 -11.35 -6.45 -11.54
N GLN A 71 -11.08 -7.75 -11.34
CA GLN A 71 -12.12 -8.79 -11.35
C GLN A 71 -13.12 -8.63 -10.21
N ARG A 72 -12.73 -7.93 -9.14
CA ARG A 72 -13.61 -7.60 -8.00
C ARG A 72 -14.25 -6.23 -8.12
N ASP A 73 -14.27 -5.66 -9.32
CA ASP A 73 -14.82 -4.33 -9.61
C ASP A 73 -14.14 -3.20 -8.83
N THR A 74 -12.89 -3.39 -8.43
CA THR A 74 -12.11 -2.35 -7.78
C THR A 74 -11.39 -1.53 -8.85
N LYS A 75 -11.77 -0.26 -8.98
CA LYS A 75 -11.12 0.66 -9.90
C LYS A 75 -9.84 1.21 -9.28
N VAL A 76 -8.73 1.07 -9.98
CA VAL A 76 -7.42 1.59 -9.55
C VAL A 76 -7.05 2.79 -10.41
N ASP A 77 -6.95 3.95 -9.78
CA ASP A 77 -6.61 5.20 -10.47
C ASP A 77 -5.13 5.56 -10.34
N MET A 78 -4.44 5.06 -9.30
CA MET A 78 -3.05 5.37 -9.04
C MET A 78 -2.36 4.18 -8.38
N ILE A 79 -1.13 3.91 -8.79
CA ILE A 79 -0.29 2.84 -8.24
C ILE A 79 1.01 3.46 -7.74
N ILE A 80 1.37 3.13 -6.51
CA ILE A 80 2.64 3.54 -5.90
C ILE A 80 3.46 2.28 -5.63
N VAL A 81 4.71 2.26 -6.07
CA VAL A 81 5.64 1.16 -5.81
C VAL A 81 6.82 1.72 -5.02
N ASP A 82 6.97 1.29 -3.80
CA ASP A 82 7.94 1.87 -2.87
C ASP A 82 8.93 0.78 -2.40
N TYR A 83 10.08 0.66 -2.98
CA TYR A 83 10.52 1.28 -4.22
C TYR A 83 10.92 0.20 -5.22
N ALA A 84 10.94 0.54 -6.50
CA ALA A 84 11.02 -0.44 -7.60
C ALA A 84 12.30 -1.30 -7.60
N ASP A 85 13.42 -0.78 -7.10
CA ASP A 85 14.68 -1.50 -7.03
C ASP A 85 14.61 -2.76 -6.14
N LEU A 86 13.60 -2.85 -5.27
CA LEU A 86 13.37 -3.99 -4.39
C LEU A 86 12.53 -5.10 -5.05
N LEU A 87 12.04 -4.86 -6.27
CA LEU A 87 11.39 -5.90 -7.06
C LEU A 87 12.44 -6.85 -7.64
N LYS A 88 12.06 -8.11 -7.77
CA LYS A 88 12.86 -9.03 -8.55
C LYS A 88 12.47 -8.91 -10.03
N PRO A 89 13.37 -9.20 -10.98
CA PRO A 89 12.99 -9.20 -12.40
C PRO A 89 11.99 -10.30 -12.72
N ASN A 90 11.20 -10.11 -13.78
CA ASN A 90 10.26 -11.13 -14.25
C ASN A 90 10.96 -12.40 -14.72
N THR A 91 12.19 -12.24 -15.22
CA THR A 91 13.04 -13.36 -15.65
C THR A 91 14.37 -13.29 -14.92
N ALA A 92 14.98 -14.44 -14.67
CA ALA A 92 16.29 -14.47 -14.05
C ALA A 92 17.32 -13.82 -14.96
N HIS A 93 18.14 -12.91 -14.39
CA HIS A 93 19.28 -12.32 -15.08
C HIS A 93 20.56 -13.01 -14.63
N LYS A 94 21.42 -13.31 -15.62
CA LYS A 94 22.79 -13.69 -15.32
C LYS A 94 23.64 -12.43 -15.34
N GLU A 95 24.29 -12.17 -14.23
CA GLU A 95 25.29 -11.12 -14.13
C GLU A 95 26.68 -11.68 -14.41
#